data_de8c68dff34fa59537c8bc519e86c33a
#
_entry.id   de8c68dff34fa59537c8bc519e86c33a
#
_cell.length_a   1.000
_cell.length_b   1.000
_cell.length_c   1.000
_cell.angle_alpha   90.00
_cell.angle_beta   90.00
_cell.angle_gamma   90.00
#
_symmetry.space_group_name_H-M   'P 1'
#
loop_
_entity.id
_entity.type
_entity.pdbx_description
1 polymer ?
#
loop_
_entity_poly.entity_id
_entity_poly.type
_entity_poly.pdbx_seq_one_letter_code
_entity_poly.pdbx_strand_id
1 'polypeptide(L)'
;MNLLPNSSQQQQRLVSDINIRLRKFFERRGYELFSTSMLERTDLYLKKSGGELASRMYSFTDPSGAEVSMRPEFTSSVVKNYVSGLLKGPLPQRWTYSGSVFRYEPGFSGEFQQIGAELLGAGSSDADAEIVAMASQSLSTIGIRGHKIRIGHMGVVSEMLECLGLSKRAGVFLLRNIPQLRTGEAGLAQIRESASRFGLLSSGNNSDLARITREMPQQDVMQMIKGFIGDGMHGALGQRTSEEIISRYLEKLREEGQAEFFDIAIELCKELIGLAGPPLVARKKLTKLAKAYSIPENVFDPIDSFFDSLGHYDMKNVPLILDLASARGIAYYTGIIFDIENPRIKIGRSIGGGGRYDGLIEALGGKKSLPAMGFALNLEQVANLLPKDYDLDLEETPAKILVTAQETAMSEAVATAERLRAQGFFAEIDLECKDDASAAKYAKQRDIQTIMRVGQDGQVNEQFI
;
A
#
# COMPACT_ATOMS: atom_id res chain seq x y z
N MET A 1 -28.03 -12.19 -15.28
CA MET A 1 -26.79 -11.81 -14.57
C MET A 1 -26.61 -12.85 -13.46
N ASN A 2 -25.68 -13.81 -13.62
CA ASN A 2 -25.42 -14.80 -12.57
C ASN A 2 -24.55 -14.12 -11.53
N LEU A 3 -25.12 -13.71 -10.41
CA LEU A 3 -24.43 -13.09 -9.27
C LEU A 3 -23.70 -14.13 -8.39
N LEU A 4 -23.97 -15.42 -8.59
CA LEU A 4 -23.36 -16.49 -7.80
C LEU A 4 -22.12 -17.03 -8.52
N PRO A 5 -21.03 -17.30 -7.78
CA PRO A 5 -19.86 -17.97 -8.33
C PRO A 5 -20.27 -19.38 -8.77
N ASN A 6 -20.11 -19.67 -10.06
CA ASN A 6 -20.24 -21.03 -10.60
C ASN A 6 -18.98 -21.86 -10.23
N SER A 7 -18.54 -21.80 -8.99
CA SER A 7 -17.45 -22.64 -8.50
C SER A 7 -18.00 -24.03 -8.14
N SER A 8 -17.37 -25.08 -8.68
CA SER A 8 -17.69 -26.45 -8.26
C SER A 8 -17.45 -26.61 -6.77
N GLN A 9 -18.18 -27.54 -6.12
CA GLN A 9 -17.96 -27.86 -4.70
C GLN A 9 -16.50 -28.19 -4.40
N GLN A 10 -15.81 -28.83 -5.33
CA GLN A 10 -14.38 -29.13 -5.24
C GLN A 10 -13.50 -27.88 -5.24
N GLN A 11 -13.83 -26.88 -6.07
CA GLN A 11 -13.11 -25.59 -6.07
C GLN A 11 -13.32 -24.81 -4.77
N GLN A 12 -14.54 -24.83 -4.22
CA GLN A 12 -14.84 -24.20 -2.93
C GLN A 12 -14.04 -24.87 -1.80
N ARG A 13 -13.97 -26.21 -1.80
CA ARG A 13 -13.14 -26.96 -0.86
C ARG A 13 -11.66 -26.57 -0.96
N LEU A 14 -11.11 -26.56 -2.17
CA LEU A 14 -9.71 -26.14 -2.41
C LEU A 14 -9.44 -24.71 -1.92
N VAL A 15 -10.33 -23.76 -2.17
CA VAL A 15 -10.22 -22.38 -1.65
C VAL A 15 -10.21 -22.37 -0.12
N SER A 16 -11.05 -23.18 0.52
CA SER A 16 -11.09 -23.33 1.99
C SER A 16 -9.77 -23.87 2.53
N ASP A 17 -9.25 -24.93 1.91
CA ASP A 17 -8.00 -25.57 2.35
C ASP A 17 -6.79 -24.64 2.17
N ILE A 18 -6.71 -23.92 1.05
CA ILE A 18 -5.72 -22.85 0.82
C ILE A 18 -5.82 -21.78 1.92
N ASN A 19 -7.03 -21.34 2.25
CA ASN A 19 -7.26 -20.35 3.29
C ASN A 19 -6.70 -20.81 4.65
N ILE A 20 -7.01 -22.04 5.05
CA ILE A 20 -6.51 -22.62 6.32
C ILE A 20 -4.97 -22.67 6.30
N ARG A 21 -4.36 -23.14 5.21
CA ARG A 21 -2.90 -23.25 5.09
C ARG A 21 -2.22 -21.88 5.15
N LEU A 22 -2.75 -20.89 4.43
CA LEU A 22 -2.18 -19.55 4.42
C LEU A 22 -2.38 -18.81 5.75
N ARG A 23 -3.51 -19.01 6.43
CA ARG A 23 -3.69 -18.49 7.79
C ARG A 23 -2.61 -19.01 8.73
N LYS A 24 -2.41 -20.32 8.80
CA LYS A 24 -1.32 -20.92 9.61
C LYS A 24 0.06 -20.36 9.22
N PHE A 25 0.29 -20.14 7.92
CA PHE A 25 1.54 -19.54 7.44
C PHE A 25 1.76 -18.11 7.97
N PHE A 26 0.70 -17.26 8.03
CA PHE A 26 0.80 -15.89 8.58
C PHE A 26 0.85 -15.90 10.11
N GLU A 27 0.08 -16.76 10.76
CA GLU A 27 0.11 -16.94 12.22
C GLU A 27 1.52 -17.33 12.70
N ARG A 28 2.22 -18.23 11.99
CA ARG A 28 3.62 -18.58 12.28
C ARG A 28 4.60 -17.42 12.17
N ARG A 29 4.20 -16.30 11.56
CA ARG A 29 4.95 -15.04 11.45
C ARG A 29 4.47 -13.97 12.43
N GLY A 30 3.63 -14.37 13.41
CA GLY A 30 3.09 -13.50 14.44
C GLY A 30 1.91 -12.65 13.99
N TYR A 31 1.30 -12.92 12.82
CA TYR A 31 0.10 -12.22 12.39
C TYR A 31 -1.14 -12.82 13.02
N GLU A 32 -1.89 -12.02 13.77
CA GLU A 32 -3.11 -12.45 14.45
C GLU A 32 -4.33 -12.29 13.56
N LEU A 33 -5.21 -13.31 13.56
CA LEU A 33 -6.44 -13.26 12.80
C LEU A 33 -7.39 -12.20 13.36
N PHE A 34 -7.86 -11.31 12.50
CA PHE A 34 -8.88 -10.34 12.81
C PHE A 34 -10.04 -10.39 11.80
N SER A 35 -11.26 -10.42 12.32
CA SER A 35 -12.48 -10.36 11.50
C SER A 35 -13.04 -8.96 11.45
N THR A 36 -13.35 -8.48 10.25
CA THR A 36 -14.00 -7.18 10.03
C THR A 36 -15.45 -7.37 9.58
N SER A 37 -16.27 -6.34 9.74
CA SER A 37 -17.63 -6.33 9.23
C SER A 37 -17.67 -6.48 7.70
N MET A 38 -18.68 -7.18 7.18
CA MET A 38 -18.95 -7.23 5.72
C MET A 38 -19.65 -5.96 5.24
N LEU A 39 -20.41 -5.31 6.10
CA LEU A 39 -21.10 -4.04 5.82
C LEU A 39 -20.46 -2.93 6.64
N GLU A 40 -20.14 -1.84 5.96
CA GLU A 40 -19.54 -0.65 6.54
C GLU A 40 -20.20 0.60 5.97
N ARG A 41 -20.08 1.73 6.66
CA ARG A 41 -20.49 3.00 6.08
C ARG A 41 -19.69 3.28 4.80
N THR A 42 -20.38 3.71 3.76
CA THR A 42 -19.78 3.98 2.43
C THR A 42 -18.64 4.99 2.51
N ASP A 43 -18.75 6.00 3.40
CA ASP A 43 -17.74 7.04 3.59
C ASP A 43 -16.36 6.50 4.04
N LEU A 44 -16.32 5.34 4.73
CA LEU A 44 -15.07 4.66 5.09
C LEU A 44 -14.16 4.43 3.87
N TYR A 45 -14.76 3.94 2.79
CA TYR A 45 -14.02 3.59 1.58
C TYR A 45 -13.79 4.79 0.65
N LEU A 46 -14.64 5.84 0.72
CA LEU A 46 -14.51 7.01 -0.15
C LEU A 46 -13.39 7.97 0.26
N LYS A 47 -13.00 7.98 1.54
CA LYS A 47 -12.06 8.98 2.08
C LYS A 47 -10.69 8.99 1.40
N LYS A 48 -10.18 7.82 1.00
CA LYS A 48 -8.84 7.71 0.37
C LYS A 48 -8.75 6.68 -0.77
N SER A 49 -9.82 5.98 -1.11
CA SER A 49 -9.76 4.87 -2.08
C SER A 49 -9.69 5.30 -3.55
N GLY A 50 -9.99 6.56 -3.84
CA GLY A 50 -10.04 7.07 -5.23
C GLY A 50 -11.31 6.67 -5.99
N GLY A 51 -11.50 7.31 -7.15
CA GLY A 51 -12.73 7.13 -7.96
C GLY A 51 -12.89 5.74 -8.55
N GLU A 52 -11.80 5.03 -8.81
CA GLU A 52 -11.84 3.69 -9.40
C GLU A 52 -12.51 2.67 -8.46
N LEU A 53 -12.09 2.62 -7.19
CA LEU A 53 -12.73 1.73 -6.24
C LEU A 53 -14.18 2.13 -5.99
N ALA A 54 -14.45 3.45 -5.87
CA ALA A 54 -15.79 3.97 -5.65
C ALA A 54 -16.78 3.53 -6.75
N SER A 55 -16.36 3.52 -8.02
CA SER A 55 -17.20 3.10 -9.16
C SER A 55 -17.49 1.60 -9.21
N ARG A 56 -16.77 0.80 -8.41
CA ARG A 56 -16.87 -0.66 -8.36
C ARG A 56 -17.49 -1.18 -7.06
N MET A 57 -17.88 -0.31 -6.14
CA MET A 57 -18.48 -0.69 -4.87
C MET A 57 -19.97 -1.05 -5.02
N TYR A 58 -20.41 -2.04 -4.25
CA TYR A 58 -21.81 -2.30 -4.01
C TYR A 58 -22.27 -1.48 -2.81
N SER A 59 -22.97 -0.38 -3.08
CA SER A 59 -23.48 0.55 -2.06
C SER A 59 -24.99 0.64 -2.13
N PHE A 60 -25.63 0.81 -0.97
CA PHE A 60 -27.10 0.94 -0.84
C PHE A 60 -27.45 1.65 0.45
N THR A 61 -28.69 2.13 0.53
CA THR A 61 -29.25 2.70 1.75
C THR A 61 -29.84 1.60 2.62
N ASP A 62 -29.40 1.50 3.87
CA ASP A 62 -29.92 0.52 4.82
C ASP A 62 -31.32 0.94 5.37
N PRO A 63 -32.03 0.06 6.11
CA PRO A 63 -33.33 0.40 6.70
C PRO A 63 -33.32 1.57 7.67
N SER A 64 -32.15 1.98 8.22
CA SER A 64 -32.02 3.17 9.07
C SER A 64 -31.85 4.46 8.28
N GLY A 65 -31.71 4.38 6.95
CA GLY A 65 -31.41 5.51 6.06
C GLY A 65 -29.90 5.79 5.92
N ALA A 66 -29.03 4.95 6.44
CA ALA A 66 -27.59 5.14 6.30
C ALA A 66 -27.07 4.56 4.99
N GLU A 67 -26.15 5.30 4.32
CA GLU A 67 -25.41 4.80 3.17
C GLU A 67 -24.35 3.82 3.60
N VAL A 68 -24.50 2.56 3.20
CA VAL A 68 -23.62 1.45 3.51
C VAL A 68 -23.09 0.78 2.24
N SER A 69 -21.95 0.13 2.37
CA SER A 69 -21.33 -0.64 1.28
C SER A 69 -20.93 -2.02 1.78
N MET A 70 -21.06 -2.99 0.91
CA MET A 70 -20.35 -4.26 1.09
C MET A 70 -18.85 -3.99 0.95
N ARG A 71 -18.03 -4.56 1.86
CA ARG A 71 -16.59 -4.28 1.87
C ARG A 71 -15.91 -4.63 0.54
N PRO A 72 -15.29 -3.67 -0.15
CA PRO A 72 -14.55 -3.93 -1.38
C PRO A 72 -13.11 -4.38 -1.11
N GLU A 73 -12.60 -4.21 0.12
CA GLU A 73 -11.28 -4.57 0.59
C GLU A 73 -11.23 -4.57 2.12
N PHE A 74 -10.19 -5.11 2.73
CA PHE A 74 -10.08 -5.25 4.17
C PHE A 74 -9.32 -4.12 4.86
N THR A 75 -8.32 -3.52 4.19
CA THR A 75 -7.36 -2.58 4.78
C THR A 75 -8.06 -1.41 5.48
N SER A 76 -9.05 -0.77 4.82
CA SER A 76 -9.80 0.34 5.43
C SER A 76 -10.53 -0.08 6.71
N SER A 77 -11.10 -1.30 6.72
CA SER A 77 -11.80 -1.83 7.89
C SER A 77 -10.82 -2.17 9.03
N VAL A 78 -9.64 -2.73 8.71
CA VAL A 78 -8.58 -2.98 9.71
C VAL A 78 -8.11 -1.67 10.33
N VAL A 79 -7.79 -0.67 9.50
CA VAL A 79 -7.36 0.66 9.96
C VAL A 79 -8.44 1.35 10.78
N LYS A 80 -9.73 1.29 10.39
CA LYS A 80 -10.84 1.81 11.19
C LYS A 80 -10.87 1.19 12.58
N ASN A 81 -10.73 -0.14 12.67
CA ASN A 81 -10.76 -0.84 13.95
C ASN A 81 -9.53 -0.50 14.82
N TYR A 82 -8.36 -0.27 14.22
CA TYR A 82 -7.21 0.28 14.92
C TYR A 82 -7.50 1.68 15.48
N VAL A 83 -7.98 2.60 14.65
CA VAL A 83 -8.30 3.99 15.03
C VAL A 83 -9.35 4.05 16.13
N SER A 84 -10.37 3.18 16.09
CA SER A 84 -11.42 3.10 17.12
C SER A 84 -10.94 2.45 18.44
N GLY A 85 -9.70 1.95 18.48
CA GLY A 85 -9.13 1.28 19.66
C GLY A 85 -9.67 -0.14 19.91
N LEU A 86 -10.31 -0.75 18.93
CA LEU A 86 -10.70 -2.17 18.99
C LEU A 86 -9.49 -3.09 18.81
N LEU A 87 -8.54 -2.71 17.95
CA LEU A 87 -7.25 -3.38 17.82
C LEU A 87 -6.28 -2.76 18.83
N LYS A 88 -5.89 -3.51 19.85
CA LYS A 88 -4.98 -3.07 20.92
C LYS A 88 -3.74 -3.96 20.91
N GLY A 89 -2.61 -3.38 21.25
CA GLY A 89 -1.35 -4.10 21.39
C GLY A 89 -0.16 -3.18 21.21
N PRO A 90 1.04 -3.69 21.48
CA PRO A 90 2.28 -2.96 21.21
C PRO A 90 2.50 -2.80 19.70
N LEU A 91 3.23 -1.77 19.32
CA LEU A 91 3.72 -1.61 17.94
C LEU A 91 5.04 -2.37 17.76
N PRO A 92 5.28 -2.92 16.57
CA PRO A 92 4.36 -3.00 15.42
C PRO A 92 3.25 -4.03 15.64
N GLN A 93 2.03 -3.72 15.16
CA GLN A 93 0.91 -4.66 15.16
C GLN A 93 0.87 -5.44 13.86
N ARG A 94 0.59 -6.74 13.96
CA ARG A 94 0.52 -7.68 12.84
C ARG A 94 -0.85 -8.32 12.78
N TRP A 95 -1.61 -8.03 11.74
CA TRP A 95 -2.97 -8.53 11.55
C TRP A 95 -3.09 -9.31 10.26
N THR A 96 -3.76 -10.46 10.30
CA THR A 96 -4.19 -11.19 9.11
C THR A 96 -5.71 -11.26 9.08
N TYR A 97 -6.26 -11.31 7.89
CA TYR A 97 -7.69 -11.41 7.66
C TYR A 97 -7.99 -12.36 6.52
N SER A 98 -9.22 -12.88 6.50
CA SER A 98 -9.71 -13.70 5.40
C SER A 98 -11.23 -13.57 5.29
N GLY A 99 -11.75 -13.61 4.07
CA GLY A 99 -13.18 -13.61 3.79
C GLY A 99 -13.56 -13.00 2.45
N SER A 100 -14.86 -12.86 2.21
CA SER A 100 -15.42 -12.29 0.99
C SER A 100 -15.18 -10.80 0.89
N VAL A 101 -14.84 -10.34 -0.30
CA VAL A 101 -14.87 -8.94 -0.73
C VAL A 101 -15.74 -8.80 -1.98
N PHE A 102 -16.26 -7.59 -2.19
CA PHE A 102 -17.32 -7.33 -3.17
C PHE A 102 -16.93 -6.17 -4.06
N ARG A 103 -16.67 -6.48 -5.36
CA ARG A 103 -16.35 -5.47 -6.38
C ARG A 103 -17.06 -5.77 -7.66
N TYR A 104 -17.76 -4.79 -8.20
CA TYR A 104 -18.33 -4.91 -9.53
C TYR A 104 -17.22 -5.01 -10.58
N GLU A 105 -17.28 -6.04 -11.39
CA GLU A 105 -16.42 -6.23 -12.55
C GLU A 105 -17.23 -6.88 -13.68
N PRO A 106 -17.35 -6.22 -14.85
CA PRO A 106 -18.15 -6.75 -15.95
C PRO A 106 -17.71 -8.16 -16.35
N GLY A 107 -18.67 -9.09 -16.37
CA GLY A 107 -18.42 -10.48 -16.78
C GLY A 107 -17.84 -11.40 -15.70
N PHE A 108 -17.76 -10.93 -14.44
CA PHE A 108 -17.27 -11.72 -13.30
C PHE A 108 -18.27 -11.74 -12.15
N SER A 109 -18.08 -12.71 -11.24
CA SER A 109 -18.74 -12.67 -9.95
C SER A 109 -18.29 -11.41 -9.22
N GLY A 110 -19.25 -10.66 -8.67
CA GLY A 110 -18.96 -9.49 -7.83
C GLY A 110 -18.37 -9.84 -6.47
N GLU A 111 -18.35 -11.12 -6.09
CA GLU A 111 -17.81 -11.65 -4.83
C GLU A 111 -16.61 -12.55 -5.11
N PHE A 112 -15.57 -12.43 -4.28
CA PHE A 112 -14.42 -13.33 -4.25
C PHE A 112 -13.77 -13.34 -2.86
N GLN A 113 -13.07 -14.44 -2.54
CA GLN A 113 -12.38 -14.59 -1.26
C GLN A 113 -11.01 -13.92 -1.31
N GLN A 114 -10.71 -13.13 -0.28
CA GLN A 114 -9.38 -12.58 -0.04
C GLN A 114 -8.81 -13.13 1.26
N ILE A 115 -7.48 -13.30 1.27
CA ILE A 115 -6.66 -13.42 2.46
C ILE A 115 -5.54 -12.39 2.38
N GLY A 116 -5.16 -11.79 3.49
CA GLY A 116 -4.10 -10.79 3.50
C GLY A 116 -3.53 -10.54 4.89
N ALA A 117 -2.54 -9.66 4.92
CA ALA A 117 -1.87 -9.25 6.16
C ALA A 117 -1.56 -7.77 6.14
N GLU A 118 -1.65 -7.14 7.33
CA GLU A 118 -1.37 -5.73 7.57
C GLU A 118 -0.35 -5.60 8.71
N LEU A 119 0.69 -4.81 8.48
CA LEU A 119 1.73 -4.44 9.44
C LEU A 119 1.61 -2.96 9.76
N LEU A 120 1.24 -2.64 11.00
CA LEU A 120 1.01 -1.27 11.47
C LEU A 120 2.11 -0.86 12.45
N GLY A 121 2.75 0.28 12.21
CA GLY A 121 3.74 0.87 13.11
C GLY A 121 5.20 0.52 12.81
N ALA A 122 5.50 -0.07 11.66
CA ALA A 122 6.87 -0.30 11.20
C ALA A 122 7.13 0.45 9.87
N GLY A 123 8.11 1.36 9.88
CA GLY A 123 8.39 2.27 8.76
C GLY A 123 9.69 1.99 8.01
N SER A 124 10.43 0.94 8.38
CA SER A 124 11.71 0.61 7.76
C SER A 124 11.56 -0.11 6.42
N SER A 125 12.61 -0.11 5.61
CA SER A 125 12.72 -0.91 4.39
C SER A 125 12.63 -2.41 4.68
N ASP A 126 13.07 -2.86 5.87
CA ASP A 126 12.95 -4.26 6.29
C ASP A 126 11.50 -4.67 6.48
N ALA A 127 10.65 -3.76 7.00
CA ALA A 127 9.22 -4.00 7.12
C ALA A 127 8.55 -4.16 5.74
N ASP A 128 8.95 -3.33 4.77
CA ASP A 128 8.48 -3.43 3.38
C ASP A 128 8.92 -4.75 2.76
N ALA A 129 10.19 -5.13 2.97
CA ALA A 129 10.75 -6.38 2.47
C ALA A 129 10.09 -7.61 3.10
N GLU A 130 9.79 -7.60 4.41
CA GLU A 130 9.04 -8.68 5.08
C GLU A 130 7.70 -8.93 4.39
N ILE A 131 6.93 -7.87 4.16
CA ILE A 131 5.59 -7.98 3.55
C ILE A 131 5.66 -8.53 2.12
N VAL A 132 6.59 -8.03 1.30
CA VAL A 132 6.76 -8.50 -0.10
C VAL A 132 7.25 -9.94 -0.14
N ALA A 133 8.24 -10.28 0.67
CA ALA A 133 8.76 -11.65 0.79
C ALA A 133 7.69 -12.62 1.29
N MET A 134 6.95 -12.24 2.34
CA MET A 134 5.87 -13.03 2.91
C MET A 134 4.76 -13.30 1.89
N ALA A 135 4.36 -12.30 1.09
CA ALA A 135 3.38 -12.47 0.02
C ALA A 135 3.84 -13.50 -1.02
N SER A 136 5.11 -13.47 -1.41
CA SER A 136 5.71 -14.43 -2.34
C SER A 136 5.83 -15.83 -1.74
N GLN A 137 6.35 -15.94 -0.52
CA GLN A 137 6.57 -17.21 0.17
C GLN A 137 5.26 -17.93 0.49
N SER A 138 4.18 -17.18 0.77
CA SER A 138 2.85 -17.75 0.99
C SER A 138 2.39 -18.60 -0.21
N LEU A 139 2.61 -18.11 -1.43
CA LEU A 139 2.31 -18.87 -2.66
C LEU A 139 3.19 -20.12 -2.78
N SER A 140 4.47 -19.99 -2.43
CA SER A 140 5.41 -21.13 -2.45
C SER A 140 5.02 -22.24 -1.50
N THR A 141 4.47 -21.86 -0.32
CA THR A 141 4.02 -22.80 0.73
C THR A 141 2.85 -23.67 0.28
N ILE A 142 2.04 -23.20 -0.66
CA ILE A 142 0.93 -23.96 -1.27
C ILE A 142 1.29 -24.54 -2.65
N GLY A 143 2.60 -24.63 -2.98
CA GLY A 143 3.07 -25.26 -4.21
C GLY A 143 3.02 -24.40 -5.46
N ILE A 144 2.61 -23.13 -5.40
CA ILE A 144 2.61 -22.24 -6.56
C ILE A 144 4.03 -21.73 -6.84
N ARG A 145 4.47 -21.91 -8.08
CA ARG A 145 5.76 -21.49 -8.61
C ARG A 145 5.60 -20.66 -9.88
N GLY A 146 6.67 -19.97 -10.28
CA GLY A 146 6.70 -19.20 -11.54
C GLY A 146 5.91 -17.89 -11.51
N HIS A 147 5.53 -17.42 -10.33
CA HIS A 147 5.05 -16.05 -10.17
C HIS A 147 6.22 -15.06 -10.25
N LYS A 148 5.93 -13.83 -10.59
CA LYS A 148 6.85 -12.69 -10.59
C LYS A 148 6.25 -11.54 -9.78
N ILE A 149 7.10 -10.67 -9.26
CA ILE A 149 6.67 -9.51 -8.49
C ILE A 149 7.06 -8.25 -9.26
N ARG A 150 6.07 -7.43 -9.58
CA ARG A 150 6.25 -6.08 -10.11
C ARG A 150 6.21 -5.10 -8.96
N ILE A 151 7.24 -4.28 -8.84
CA ILE A 151 7.45 -3.35 -7.73
C ILE A 151 7.48 -1.93 -8.28
N GLY A 152 6.67 -1.05 -7.70
CA GLY A 152 6.68 0.39 -7.90
C GLY A 152 6.96 1.12 -6.60
N HIS A 153 7.13 2.44 -6.67
CA HIS A 153 7.29 3.27 -5.48
C HIS A 153 6.65 4.64 -5.66
N MET A 154 5.47 4.83 -5.07
CA MET A 154 4.68 6.05 -5.24
C MET A 154 5.40 7.30 -4.72
N GLY A 155 6.06 7.21 -3.55
CA GLY A 155 6.80 8.31 -2.95
C GLY A 155 7.96 8.79 -3.81
N VAL A 156 8.73 7.88 -4.41
CA VAL A 156 9.85 8.23 -5.31
C VAL A 156 9.33 8.97 -6.54
N VAL A 157 8.27 8.48 -7.17
CA VAL A 157 7.70 9.18 -8.35
C VAL A 157 7.12 10.54 -7.95
N SER A 158 6.48 10.64 -6.77
CA SER A 158 6.01 11.93 -6.25
C SER A 158 7.17 12.93 -6.09
N GLU A 159 8.27 12.49 -5.49
CA GLU A 159 9.46 13.32 -5.28
C GLU A 159 10.12 13.72 -6.60
N MET A 160 10.21 12.80 -7.57
CA MET A 160 10.68 13.13 -8.92
C MET A 160 9.85 14.24 -9.57
N LEU A 161 8.51 14.18 -9.44
CA LEU A 161 7.61 15.20 -9.98
C LEU A 161 7.74 16.54 -9.22
N GLU A 162 7.95 16.49 -7.91
CA GLU A 162 8.20 17.68 -7.08
C GLU A 162 9.53 18.36 -7.44
N CYS A 163 10.58 17.59 -7.74
CA CYS A 163 11.86 18.12 -8.25
C CYS A 163 11.71 18.88 -9.58
N LEU A 164 10.72 18.54 -10.42
CA LEU A 164 10.39 19.29 -11.64
C LEU A 164 9.61 20.58 -11.37
N GLY A 165 9.31 20.91 -10.12
CA GLY A 165 8.52 22.08 -9.74
C GLY A 165 7.01 21.87 -9.84
N LEU A 166 6.54 20.63 -10.02
CA LEU A 166 5.12 20.32 -10.07
C LEU A 166 4.51 20.40 -8.67
N SER A 167 3.33 21.01 -8.54
CA SER A 167 2.63 21.04 -7.27
C SER A 167 2.23 19.64 -6.81
N LYS A 168 2.17 19.44 -5.50
CA LYS A 168 1.75 18.16 -4.89
C LYS A 168 0.40 17.66 -5.42
N ARG A 169 -0.55 18.58 -5.64
CA ARG A 169 -1.88 18.28 -6.19
C ARG A 169 -1.80 17.77 -7.64
N ALA A 170 -1.02 18.44 -8.48
CA ALA A 170 -0.80 18.03 -9.86
C ALA A 170 0.02 16.74 -9.95
N GLY A 171 1.01 16.55 -9.05
CA GLY A 171 1.78 15.31 -8.92
C GLY A 171 0.89 14.11 -8.57
N VAL A 172 0.04 14.23 -7.53
CA VAL A 172 -0.93 13.18 -7.16
C VAL A 172 -1.91 12.88 -8.30
N PHE A 173 -2.35 13.91 -9.03
CA PHE A 173 -3.20 13.71 -10.21
C PHE A 173 -2.48 12.91 -11.29
N LEU A 174 -1.24 13.25 -11.66
CA LEU A 174 -0.45 12.53 -12.66
C LEU A 174 -0.16 11.09 -12.21
N LEU A 175 0.26 10.87 -10.97
CA LEU A 175 0.53 9.54 -10.44
C LEU A 175 -0.65 8.58 -10.62
N ARG A 176 -1.87 9.05 -10.36
CA ARG A 176 -3.10 8.25 -10.52
C ARG A 176 -3.43 7.96 -11.98
N ASN A 177 -2.98 8.80 -12.89
CA ASN A 177 -3.30 8.72 -14.32
C ASN A 177 -2.15 8.13 -15.17
N ILE A 178 -1.00 7.78 -14.58
CA ILE A 178 0.10 7.12 -15.30
C ILE A 178 -0.37 5.90 -16.12
N PRO A 179 -1.24 4.99 -15.60
CA PRO A 179 -1.73 3.87 -16.40
C PRO A 179 -2.43 4.27 -17.69
N GLN A 180 -3.09 5.43 -17.71
CA GLN A 180 -3.76 5.94 -18.92
C GLN A 180 -2.76 6.36 -19.99
N LEU A 181 -1.55 6.82 -19.62
CA LEU A 181 -0.49 7.15 -20.58
C LEU A 181 -0.07 5.92 -21.41
N ARG A 182 -0.25 4.70 -20.90
CA ARG A 182 0.02 3.46 -21.64
C ARG A 182 -0.92 3.24 -22.84
N THR A 183 -2.03 3.95 -22.91
CA THR A 183 -2.97 3.89 -24.06
C THR A 183 -2.60 4.87 -25.18
N GLY A 184 -1.44 5.53 -25.07
CA GLY A 184 -0.91 6.45 -26.09
C GLY A 184 -1.63 7.80 -26.12
N GLU A 185 -1.78 8.37 -27.34
CA GLU A 185 -2.36 9.72 -27.52
C GLU A 185 -3.78 9.88 -26.97
N ALA A 186 -4.60 8.84 -27.04
CA ALA A 186 -5.96 8.90 -26.49
C ALA A 186 -5.96 9.07 -24.96
N GLY A 187 -5.07 8.36 -24.25
CA GLY A 187 -4.92 8.52 -22.80
C GLY A 187 -4.32 9.88 -22.43
N LEU A 188 -3.37 10.37 -23.21
CA LEU A 188 -2.80 11.70 -23.02
C LEU A 188 -3.88 12.80 -23.17
N ALA A 189 -4.73 12.71 -24.20
CA ALA A 189 -5.83 13.65 -24.41
C ALA A 189 -6.80 13.65 -23.20
N GLN A 190 -7.17 12.48 -22.70
CA GLN A 190 -8.04 12.34 -21.51
C GLN A 190 -7.41 12.94 -20.25
N ILE A 191 -6.09 12.73 -20.04
CA ILE A 191 -5.36 13.31 -18.92
C ILE A 191 -5.37 14.82 -18.99
N ARG A 192 -5.07 15.40 -20.17
CA ARG A 192 -5.07 16.86 -20.37
C ARG A 192 -6.47 17.47 -20.19
N GLU A 193 -7.50 16.84 -20.72
CA GLU A 193 -8.88 17.27 -20.54
C GLU A 193 -9.27 17.28 -19.05
N SER A 194 -8.95 16.19 -18.35
CA SER A 194 -9.23 16.05 -16.93
C SER A 194 -8.43 17.07 -16.10
N ALA A 195 -7.14 17.25 -16.40
CA ALA A 195 -6.27 18.22 -15.74
C ALA A 195 -6.79 19.66 -15.94
N SER A 196 -7.25 20.00 -17.15
CA SER A 196 -7.89 21.28 -17.44
C SER A 196 -9.18 21.48 -16.62
N ARG A 197 -10.04 20.46 -16.58
CA ARG A 197 -11.28 20.47 -15.80
C ARG A 197 -11.04 20.65 -14.30
N PHE A 198 -9.95 20.08 -13.77
CA PHE A 198 -9.53 20.28 -12.38
C PHE A 198 -8.74 21.59 -12.15
N GLY A 199 -8.52 22.40 -13.18
CA GLY A 199 -7.78 23.66 -13.10
C GLY A 199 -6.28 23.50 -12.86
N LEU A 200 -5.69 22.36 -13.25
CA LEU A 200 -4.25 22.09 -13.13
C LEU A 200 -3.43 22.66 -14.29
N LEU A 201 -4.09 22.99 -15.41
CA LEU A 201 -3.48 23.54 -16.62
C LEU A 201 -3.82 25.02 -16.83
N SER A 202 -4.46 25.69 -15.85
CA SER A 202 -4.73 27.10 -16.01
C SER A 202 -3.40 27.86 -16.16
N SER A 203 -3.15 28.36 -17.35
CA SER A 203 -2.17 29.40 -17.57
C SER A 203 -2.65 30.58 -16.74
N GLY A 204 -1.93 30.88 -15.65
CA GLY A 204 -2.32 31.98 -14.77
C GLY A 204 -2.52 33.25 -15.59
N ASN A 205 -3.74 33.69 -15.73
CA ASN A 205 -3.97 35.11 -15.90
C ASN A 205 -3.25 35.76 -14.73
N ASN A 206 -2.26 36.61 -14.99
CA ASN A 206 -1.48 37.37 -14.01
C ASN A 206 -2.43 38.17 -13.11
N SER A 207 -3.17 37.49 -12.21
CA SER A 207 -3.87 38.20 -11.15
C SER A 207 -2.79 38.66 -10.18
N ASP A 208 -2.75 39.94 -9.91
CA ASP A 208 -1.83 40.51 -8.92
C ASP A 208 -1.93 39.75 -7.60
N LEU A 209 -3.07 39.13 -7.33
CA LEU A 209 -3.30 38.26 -6.18
C LEU A 209 -2.42 36.98 -6.22
N ALA A 210 -2.29 36.32 -7.36
CA ALA A 210 -1.48 35.11 -7.49
C ALA A 210 0.02 35.43 -7.30
N ARG A 211 0.46 36.60 -7.77
CA ARG A 211 1.84 37.09 -7.55
C ARG A 211 2.08 37.40 -6.06
N ILE A 212 1.18 38.16 -5.43
CA ILE A 212 1.27 38.53 -4.01
C ILE A 212 1.28 37.27 -3.13
N THR A 213 0.45 36.27 -3.41
CA THR A 213 0.37 35.03 -2.63
C THR A 213 1.62 34.15 -2.73
N ARG A 214 2.43 34.31 -3.82
CA ARG A 214 3.73 33.61 -3.97
C ARG A 214 4.85 34.28 -3.18
N GLU A 215 4.83 35.60 -3.09
CA GLU A 215 5.91 36.38 -2.47
C GLU A 215 5.72 36.59 -0.96
N MET A 216 4.52 36.41 -0.42
CA MET A 216 4.21 36.59 1.00
C MET A 216 4.11 35.29 1.78
N PRO A 217 4.49 35.27 3.08
CA PRO A 217 4.23 34.13 3.97
C PRO A 217 2.76 33.79 4.04
N GLN A 218 2.43 32.49 4.13
CA GLN A 218 1.05 32.01 4.12
C GLN A 218 0.18 32.62 5.23
N GLN A 219 0.76 32.88 6.40
CA GLN A 219 0.08 33.49 7.54
C GLN A 219 -0.37 34.93 7.26
N ASP A 220 0.46 35.70 6.57
CA ASP A 220 0.18 37.11 6.26
C ASP A 220 -0.92 37.22 5.20
N VAL A 221 -0.87 36.38 4.16
CA VAL A 221 -1.92 36.30 3.14
C VAL A 221 -3.24 35.85 3.75
N MET A 222 -3.20 34.88 4.69
CA MET A 222 -4.40 34.40 5.37
C MET A 222 -5.03 35.48 6.24
N GLN A 223 -4.24 36.31 6.94
CA GLN A 223 -4.73 37.45 7.70
C GLN A 223 -5.32 38.51 6.80
N MET A 224 -4.69 38.80 5.67
CA MET A 224 -5.17 39.75 4.68
C MET A 224 -6.53 39.32 4.11
N ILE A 225 -6.70 38.06 3.71
CA ILE A 225 -7.97 37.54 3.19
C ILE A 225 -9.06 37.51 4.29
N LYS A 226 -8.72 37.13 5.52
CA LYS A 226 -9.64 37.21 6.65
C LYS A 226 -10.13 38.64 6.88
N GLY A 227 -9.26 39.65 6.75
CA GLY A 227 -9.61 41.05 6.83
C GLY A 227 -10.58 41.54 5.73
N PHE A 228 -10.47 40.98 4.52
CA PHE A 228 -11.37 41.32 3.41
C PHE A 228 -12.73 40.61 3.49
N ILE A 229 -12.80 39.38 4.02
CA ILE A 229 -14.02 38.58 4.08
C ILE A 229 -14.90 38.99 5.29
N GLY A 230 -14.30 39.64 6.33
CA GLY A 230 -14.99 40.01 7.55
C GLY A 230 -15.59 38.86 8.33
N ASP A 231 -16.05 39.10 9.55
CA ASP A 231 -16.67 38.08 10.44
C ASP A 231 -18.05 37.54 9.93
N GLY A 232 -18.46 37.91 8.72
CA GLY A 232 -19.79 37.65 8.18
C GLY A 232 -20.07 36.26 7.63
N MET A 233 -19.07 35.36 7.56
CA MET A 233 -19.27 33.99 7.05
C MET A 233 -19.53 32.95 8.16
N HIS A 234 -20.40 33.24 9.09
CA HIS A 234 -20.92 32.28 10.07
C HIS A 234 -22.14 31.49 9.56
N GLY A 235 -22.26 31.29 8.25
CA GLY A 235 -23.32 30.49 7.63
C GLY A 235 -22.78 29.16 7.11
N ALA A 236 -23.45 28.08 7.51
CA ALA A 236 -23.13 26.69 7.19
C ALA A 236 -22.71 26.43 5.72
N LEU A 237 -21.43 26.38 5.46
CA LEU A 237 -20.84 25.83 4.24
C LEU A 237 -20.28 24.41 4.50
N GLY A 238 -21.18 23.46 4.83
CA GLY A 238 -20.80 22.07 5.04
C GLY A 238 -19.93 21.84 6.30
N GLN A 239 -19.20 20.73 6.34
CA GLN A 239 -18.34 20.33 7.48
C GLN A 239 -16.95 21.01 7.51
N ARG A 240 -16.71 22.10 6.76
CA ARG A 240 -15.40 22.76 6.61
C ARG A 240 -15.37 24.11 7.28
N THR A 241 -14.25 24.41 7.95
CA THR A 241 -14.00 25.75 8.51
C THR A 241 -13.63 26.75 7.43
N SER A 242 -13.90 28.06 7.68
CA SER A 242 -13.49 29.14 6.78
C SER A 242 -11.97 29.13 6.54
N GLU A 243 -11.19 28.73 7.53
CA GLU A 243 -9.71 28.61 7.44
C GLU A 243 -9.28 27.52 6.47
N GLU A 244 -9.94 26.37 6.48
CA GLU A 244 -9.67 25.28 5.52
C GLU A 244 -10.03 25.68 4.09
N ILE A 245 -11.10 26.45 3.91
CA ILE A 245 -11.53 26.95 2.59
C ILE A 245 -10.52 27.96 2.05
N ILE A 246 -10.10 28.93 2.89
CA ILE A 246 -9.11 29.95 2.52
C ILE A 246 -7.76 29.29 2.23
N SER A 247 -7.30 28.37 3.06
CA SER A 247 -6.03 27.66 2.84
C SER A 247 -6.00 26.93 1.49
N ARG A 248 -7.07 26.22 1.16
CA ARG A 248 -7.20 25.55 -0.15
C ARG A 248 -7.28 26.49 -1.34
N TYR A 249 -7.92 27.64 -1.16
CA TYR A 249 -7.98 28.66 -2.20
C TYR A 249 -6.60 29.27 -2.44
N LEU A 250 -5.85 29.55 -1.38
CA LEU A 250 -4.47 30.02 -1.47
C LEU A 250 -3.52 29.00 -2.11
N GLU A 251 -3.65 27.73 -1.76
CA GLU A 251 -2.93 26.65 -2.42
C GLU A 251 -3.24 26.64 -3.93
N LYS A 252 -4.51 26.75 -4.30
CA LYS A 252 -4.92 26.81 -5.71
C LYS A 252 -4.33 28.03 -6.45
N LEU A 253 -4.31 29.21 -5.85
CA LEU A 253 -3.72 30.41 -6.45
C LEU A 253 -2.20 30.30 -6.64
N ARG A 254 -1.51 29.63 -5.70
CA ARG A 254 -0.07 29.38 -5.80
C ARG A 254 0.28 28.35 -6.90
N GLU A 255 -0.67 27.47 -7.22
CA GLU A 255 -0.55 26.44 -8.25
C GLU A 255 -0.86 26.97 -9.67
N GLU A 256 -1.35 28.19 -9.84
CA GLU A 256 -1.58 28.79 -11.16
C GLU A 256 -0.26 28.99 -11.92
N GLY A 257 -0.25 28.65 -13.21
CA GLY A 257 0.94 28.77 -14.08
C GLY A 257 1.79 27.52 -14.18
N GLN A 258 1.27 26.35 -13.80
CA GLN A 258 2.01 25.09 -13.81
C GLN A 258 1.94 24.30 -15.14
N ALA A 259 1.33 24.84 -16.18
CA ALA A 259 1.13 24.11 -17.44
C ALA A 259 2.46 23.62 -18.07
N GLU A 260 3.52 24.42 -18.01
CA GLU A 260 4.84 24.06 -18.52
C GLU A 260 5.47 22.90 -17.71
N PHE A 261 5.43 22.99 -16.38
CA PHE A 261 5.92 21.92 -15.51
C PHE A 261 5.11 20.64 -15.69
N PHE A 262 3.80 20.77 -15.93
CA PHE A 262 2.91 19.64 -16.17
C PHE A 262 3.27 18.88 -17.46
N ASP A 263 3.63 19.59 -18.53
CA ASP A 263 4.06 18.99 -19.78
C ASP A 263 5.40 18.26 -19.62
N ILE A 264 6.36 18.86 -18.94
CA ILE A 264 7.65 18.21 -18.61
C ILE A 264 7.40 16.95 -17.78
N ALA A 265 6.50 17.01 -16.79
CA ALA A 265 6.14 15.89 -15.94
C ALA A 265 5.46 14.74 -16.72
N ILE A 266 4.62 15.06 -17.71
CA ILE A 266 4.04 14.07 -18.62
C ILE A 266 5.13 13.33 -19.40
N GLU A 267 6.10 14.06 -19.96
CA GLU A 267 7.19 13.43 -20.70
C GLU A 267 8.03 12.53 -19.80
N LEU A 268 8.37 12.97 -18.57
CA LEU A 268 9.01 12.11 -17.57
C LEU A 268 8.18 10.83 -17.33
N CYS A 269 6.86 10.94 -17.12
CA CYS A 269 6.00 9.79 -16.90
C CYS A 269 5.97 8.83 -18.11
N LYS A 270 5.97 9.34 -19.34
CA LYS A 270 6.07 8.52 -20.56
C LYS A 270 7.37 7.75 -20.61
N GLU A 271 8.50 8.40 -20.28
CA GLU A 271 9.79 7.73 -20.25
C GLU A 271 9.84 6.66 -19.16
N LEU A 272 9.30 6.92 -17.96
CA LEU A 272 9.20 5.93 -16.89
C LEU A 272 8.48 4.65 -17.31
N ILE A 273 7.43 4.76 -18.13
CA ILE A 273 6.67 3.58 -18.66
C ILE A 273 7.60 2.62 -19.42
N GLY A 274 8.58 3.15 -20.15
CA GLY A 274 9.55 2.36 -20.93
C GLY A 274 10.70 1.74 -20.14
N LEU A 275 10.83 2.06 -18.84
CA LEU A 275 12.01 1.67 -18.06
C LEU A 275 11.81 0.40 -17.22
N ALA A 276 10.61 -0.20 -17.22
CA ALA A 276 10.33 -1.41 -16.47
C ALA A 276 11.29 -2.57 -16.84
N GLY A 277 11.79 -3.28 -15.82
CA GLY A 277 12.72 -4.39 -16.05
C GLY A 277 13.33 -4.95 -14.75
N PRO A 278 14.29 -5.87 -14.88
CA PRO A 278 15.03 -6.37 -13.71
C PRO A 278 15.61 -5.21 -12.89
N PRO A 279 15.58 -5.25 -11.54
CA PRO A 279 15.87 -4.09 -10.68
C PRO A 279 17.18 -3.38 -11.01
N LEU A 280 18.29 -4.10 -11.12
CA LEU A 280 19.60 -3.51 -11.44
C LEU A 280 19.64 -2.84 -12.82
N VAL A 281 18.92 -3.37 -13.80
CA VAL A 281 18.86 -2.80 -15.16
C VAL A 281 17.98 -1.56 -15.17
N ALA A 282 16.80 -1.64 -14.56
CA ALA A 282 15.90 -0.51 -14.45
C ALA A 282 16.53 0.64 -13.64
N ARG A 283 17.20 0.33 -12.51
CA ARG A 283 17.88 1.33 -11.67
C ARG A 283 18.96 2.12 -12.44
N LYS A 284 19.77 1.45 -13.26
CA LYS A 284 20.76 2.12 -14.12
C LYS A 284 20.12 3.05 -15.16
N LYS A 285 18.97 2.65 -15.71
CA LYS A 285 18.23 3.52 -16.66
C LYS A 285 17.60 4.71 -15.92
N LEU A 286 17.07 4.51 -14.71
CA LEU A 286 16.52 5.57 -13.87
C LEU A 286 17.58 6.62 -13.49
N THR A 287 18.83 6.22 -13.17
CA THR A 287 19.94 7.15 -12.96
C THR A 287 20.20 8.05 -14.19
N LYS A 288 20.14 7.48 -15.40
CA LYS A 288 20.30 8.27 -16.62
C LYS A 288 19.15 9.25 -16.84
N LEU A 289 17.93 8.79 -16.59
CA LEU A 289 16.74 9.64 -16.67
C LEU A 289 16.80 10.78 -15.67
N ALA A 290 17.12 10.50 -14.40
CA ALA A 290 17.25 11.51 -13.36
C ALA A 290 18.26 12.62 -13.75
N LYS A 291 19.41 12.24 -14.31
CA LYS A 291 20.41 13.21 -14.81
C LYS A 291 19.84 14.09 -15.92
N ALA A 292 19.07 13.54 -16.87
CA ALA A 292 18.46 14.29 -17.95
C ALA A 292 17.47 15.36 -17.47
N TYR A 293 16.78 15.07 -16.37
CA TYR A 293 15.80 15.98 -15.75
C TYR A 293 16.33 16.75 -14.53
N SER A 294 17.64 16.69 -14.26
CA SER A 294 18.28 17.35 -13.11
C SER A 294 17.67 16.91 -11.75
N ILE A 295 17.21 15.69 -11.67
CA ILE A 295 16.66 15.08 -10.44
C ILE A 295 17.84 14.53 -9.62
N PRO A 296 17.94 14.85 -8.31
CA PRO A 296 18.98 14.32 -7.43
C PRO A 296 18.93 12.78 -7.32
N GLU A 297 20.09 12.13 -7.27
CA GLU A 297 20.16 10.66 -7.27
C GLU A 297 19.64 10.03 -5.97
N ASN A 298 19.74 10.74 -4.84
CA ASN A 298 19.22 10.30 -3.55
C ASN A 298 17.69 10.12 -3.49
N VAL A 299 16.97 10.61 -4.50
CA VAL A 299 15.52 10.32 -4.66
C VAL A 299 15.25 8.82 -4.75
N PHE A 300 16.24 8.02 -5.18
CA PHE A 300 16.12 6.58 -5.30
C PHE A 300 16.57 5.80 -4.05
N ASP A 301 17.10 6.44 -3.01
CA ASP A 301 17.56 5.77 -1.79
C ASP A 301 16.50 4.85 -1.16
N PRO A 302 15.19 5.20 -1.13
CA PRO A 302 14.16 4.31 -0.61
C PRO A 302 14.02 3.00 -1.42
N ILE A 303 14.26 3.05 -2.73
CA ILE A 303 14.23 1.87 -3.61
C ILE A 303 15.47 1.01 -3.36
N ASP A 304 16.63 1.63 -3.29
CA ASP A 304 17.90 0.93 -3.08
C ASP A 304 17.89 0.23 -1.71
N SER A 305 17.49 0.93 -0.64
CA SER A 305 17.33 0.35 0.70
C SER A 305 16.31 -0.79 0.74
N PHE A 306 15.19 -0.67 0.01
CA PHE A 306 14.21 -1.73 -0.08
C PHE A 306 14.77 -3.01 -0.73
N PHE A 307 15.50 -2.88 -1.85
CA PHE A 307 16.09 -4.05 -2.51
C PHE A 307 17.22 -4.67 -1.70
N ASP A 308 17.99 -3.87 -0.96
CA ASP A 308 18.99 -4.36 -0.02
C ASP A 308 18.32 -5.20 1.08
N SER A 309 17.27 -4.70 1.72
CA SER A 309 16.50 -5.44 2.73
C SER A 309 15.82 -6.69 2.15
N LEU A 310 15.27 -6.61 0.93
CA LEU A 310 14.66 -7.75 0.25
C LEU A 310 15.69 -8.84 -0.05
N GLY A 311 16.96 -8.47 -0.22
CA GLY A 311 18.08 -9.39 -0.41
C GLY A 311 18.33 -10.33 0.78
N HIS A 312 17.82 -10.02 1.98
CA HIS A 312 17.88 -10.88 3.17
C HIS A 312 16.95 -12.09 3.07
N TYR A 313 15.94 -12.05 2.20
CA TYR A 313 14.97 -13.13 1.99
C TYR A 313 15.32 -13.98 0.78
N ASP A 314 14.96 -15.27 0.82
CA ASP A 314 15.14 -16.14 -0.36
C ASP A 314 14.12 -15.83 -1.45
N MET A 315 14.54 -14.93 -2.35
CA MET A 315 13.78 -14.52 -3.54
C MET A 315 14.44 -14.98 -4.85
N LYS A 316 15.44 -15.87 -4.79
CA LYS A 316 16.31 -16.25 -5.93
C LYS A 316 15.55 -16.77 -7.15
N ASN A 317 14.44 -17.46 -6.93
CA ASN A 317 13.62 -18.06 -7.99
C ASN A 317 12.39 -17.23 -8.35
N VAL A 318 12.27 -16.00 -7.85
CA VAL A 318 11.16 -15.10 -8.10
C VAL A 318 11.63 -13.92 -8.93
N PRO A 319 11.25 -13.83 -10.22
CA PRO A 319 11.60 -12.69 -11.04
C PRO A 319 11.02 -11.39 -10.45
N LEU A 320 11.90 -10.42 -10.18
CA LEU A 320 11.54 -9.09 -9.73
C LEU A 320 11.58 -8.11 -10.91
N ILE A 321 10.57 -7.26 -11.01
CA ILE A 321 10.47 -6.20 -12.01
C ILE A 321 10.28 -4.88 -11.29
N LEU A 322 11.24 -3.96 -11.41
CA LEU A 322 11.08 -2.58 -11.00
C LEU A 322 10.33 -1.83 -12.10
N ASP A 323 9.19 -1.23 -11.77
CA ASP A 323 8.32 -0.47 -12.67
C ASP A 323 7.75 0.73 -11.92
N LEU A 324 8.40 1.87 -11.98
CA LEU A 324 7.95 3.10 -11.33
C LEU A 324 6.68 3.70 -11.98
N ALA A 325 6.34 3.28 -13.19
CA ALA A 325 5.08 3.62 -13.81
C ALA A 325 3.93 2.67 -13.41
N SER A 326 4.19 1.72 -12.52
CA SER A 326 3.12 0.89 -11.93
C SER A 326 2.30 1.74 -10.98
N ALA A 327 0.98 1.69 -11.13
CA ALA A 327 0.04 2.29 -10.20
C ALA A 327 -1.09 1.30 -9.95
N ARG A 328 -1.44 1.09 -8.69
CA ARG A 328 -2.64 0.34 -8.31
C ARG A 328 -3.80 1.33 -8.22
N GLY A 329 -4.99 0.93 -8.68
CA GLY A 329 -6.20 1.77 -8.65
C GLY A 329 -6.68 2.20 -7.25
N ILE A 330 -5.86 2.02 -6.22
CA ILE A 330 -6.14 2.37 -4.83
C ILE A 330 -5.27 3.58 -4.45
N ALA A 331 -5.91 4.69 -4.14
CA ALA A 331 -5.26 6.00 -4.04
C ALA A 331 -4.60 6.31 -2.69
N TYR A 332 -4.61 5.38 -1.73
CA TYR A 332 -4.02 5.62 -0.41
C TYR A 332 -2.54 5.20 -0.28
N TYR A 333 -1.96 4.57 -1.30
CA TYR A 333 -0.55 4.17 -1.24
C TYR A 333 0.40 5.38 -1.27
N THR A 334 1.44 5.32 -0.43
CA THR A 334 2.41 6.42 -0.23
C THR A 334 3.86 6.03 -0.50
N GLY A 335 4.19 4.75 -0.49
CA GLY A 335 5.54 4.22 -0.63
C GLY A 335 5.62 3.09 -1.66
N ILE A 336 6.28 2.00 -1.29
CA ILE A 336 6.33 0.77 -2.09
C ILE A 336 4.92 0.30 -2.42
N ILE A 337 4.73 -0.13 -3.66
CA ILE A 337 3.58 -0.89 -4.14
C ILE A 337 4.08 -2.12 -4.89
N PHE A 338 3.31 -3.20 -4.85
CA PHE A 338 3.66 -4.38 -5.63
C PHE A 338 2.45 -5.17 -6.10
N ASP A 339 2.63 -5.84 -7.23
CA ASP A 339 1.69 -6.80 -7.81
C ASP A 339 2.36 -8.16 -8.00
N ILE A 340 1.62 -9.22 -7.68
CA ILE A 340 2.05 -10.60 -7.92
C ILE A 340 1.34 -11.10 -9.17
N GLU A 341 2.13 -11.38 -10.19
CA GLU A 341 1.67 -11.82 -11.50
C GLU A 341 2.08 -13.28 -11.75
N ASN A 342 1.26 -14.04 -12.47
CA ASN A 342 1.62 -15.37 -12.95
C ASN A 342 1.24 -15.50 -14.44
N PRO A 343 2.13 -16.03 -15.29
CA PRO A 343 1.86 -16.16 -16.74
C PRO A 343 0.61 -16.98 -17.11
N ARG A 344 0.15 -17.85 -16.18
CA ARG A 344 -1.08 -18.65 -16.37
C ARG A 344 -2.37 -17.88 -16.08
N ILE A 345 -2.25 -16.68 -15.48
CA ILE A 345 -3.37 -15.77 -15.24
C ILE A 345 -3.45 -14.77 -16.41
N LYS A 346 -4.66 -14.39 -16.84
CA LYS A 346 -4.86 -13.43 -17.94
C LYS A 346 -4.05 -12.15 -17.70
N ILE A 347 -3.47 -11.63 -18.78
CA ILE A 347 -2.74 -10.35 -18.78
C ILE A 347 -3.63 -9.24 -18.16
N GLY A 348 -3.06 -8.46 -17.28
CA GLY A 348 -3.78 -7.39 -16.56
C GLY A 348 -4.50 -7.85 -15.29
N ARG A 349 -4.41 -9.13 -14.92
CA ARG A 349 -4.88 -9.66 -13.64
C ARG A 349 -3.72 -10.02 -12.74
N SER A 350 -3.84 -9.63 -11.49
CA SER A 350 -2.90 -9.94 -10.41
C SER A 350 -3.49 -11.02 -9.51
N ILE A 351 -2.67 -11.95 -9.07
CA ILE A 351 -3.04 -12.92 -8.02
C ILE A 351 -3.32 -12.20 -6.72
N GLY A 352 -2.60 -11.11 -6.50
CA GLY A 352 -2.64 -10.29 -5.31
C GLY A 352 -1.60 -9.21 -5.38
N GLY A 353 -1.42 -8.51 -4.28
CA GLY A 353 -0.41 -7.47 -4.12
C GLY A 353 -0.78 -6.50 -3.03
N GLY A 354 0.03 -5.49 -2.82
CA GLY A 354 -0.10 -4.58 -1.70
C GLY A 354 0.76 -3.35 -1.83
N GLY A 355 1.02 -2.71 -0.69
CA GLY A 355 1.89 -1.56 -0.63
C GLY A 355 1.79 -0.82 0.70
N ARG A 356 2.60 0.23 0.83
CA ARG A 356 2.69 1.13 2.00
C ARG A 356 1.65 2.25 1.90
N TYR A 357 0.94 2.50 3.02
CA TYR A 357 -0.21 3.43 3.08
C TYR A 357 -0.23 4.27 4.36
N ASP A 358 0.88 4.88 4.73
CA ASP A 358 1.10 5.60 6.00
C ASP A 358 0.04 6.67 6.31
N GLY A 359 -0.50 7.35 5.29
CA GLY A 359 -1.50 8.40 5.44
C GLY A 359 -2.94 7.93 5.65
N LEU A 360 -3.22 6.62 5.64
CA LEU A 360 -4.61 6.13 5.74
C LEU A 360 -5.14 6.21 7.17
N ILE A 361 -4.30 5.95 8.17
CA ILE A 361 -4.69 5.99 9.58
C ILE A 361 -5.16 7.39 9.97
N GLU A 362 -4.39 8.43 9.61
CA GLU A 362 -4.77 9.82 9.85
C GLU A 362 -6.06 10.20 9.09
N ALA A 363 -6.18 9.79 7.83
CA ALA A 363 -7.37 10.06 7.01
C ALA A 363 -8.65 9.43 7.57
N LEU A 364 -8.54 8.34 8.28
CA LEU A 364 -9.67 7.67 8.95
C LEU A 364 -9.90 8.16 10.38
N GLY A 365 -9.21 9.23 10.82
CA GLY A 365 -9.41 9.89 12.10
C GLY A 365 -8.41 9.50 13.19
N GLY A 366 -7.32 8.84 12.85
CA GLY A 366 -6.21 8.60 13.76
C GLY A 366 -5.53 9.90 14.18
N LYS A 367 -5.11 9.98 15.44
CA LYS A 367 -4.49 11.18 16.03
C LYS A 367 -3.09 11.49 15.46
N LYS A 368 -2.42 10.49 14.88
CA LYS A 368 -1.09 10.59 14.30
C LYS A 368 -1.01 9.73 13.05
N SER A 369 -0.22 10.15 12.08
CA SER A 369 0.23 9.28 11.00
C SER A 369 1.06 8.13 11.60
N LEU A 370 0.84 6.93 11.11
CA LEU A 370 1.55 5.72 11.52
C LEU A 370 1.97 4.96 10.26
N PRO A 371 3.23 4.54 10.16
CA PRO A 371 3.66 3.69 9.05
C PRO A 371 2.81 2.42 8.98
N ALA A 372 2.36 2.10 7.78
CA ALA A 372 1.52 0.94 7.58
C ALA A 372 1.73 0.34 6.19
N MET A 373 1.83 -0.98 6.14
CA MET A 373 1.99 -1.75 4.91
C MET A 373 1.22 -3.06 4.98
N GLY A 374 0.67 -3.49 3.85
CA GLY A 374 -0.05 -4.76 3.79
C GLY A 374 -0.24 -5.27 2.37
N PHE A 375 -0.81 -6.46 2.27
CA PHE A 375 -1.14 -7.08 1.00
C PHE A 375 -2.37 -7.99 1.11
N ALA A 376 -2.95 -8.31 -0.03
CA ALA A 376 -4.03 -9.29 -0.14
C ALA A 376 -3.83 -10.20 -1.37
N LEU A 377 -4.23 -11.46 -1.23
CA LEU A 377 -4.31 -12.46 -2.29
C LEU A 377 -5.77 -12.77 -2.61
N ASN A 378 -6.08 -12.94 -3.89
CA ASN A 378 -7.37 -13.46 -4.36
C ASN A 378 -7.31 -14.99 -4.38
N LEU A 379 -8.07 -15.64 -3.50
CA LEU A 379 -7.99 -17.09 -3.30
C LEU A 379 -8.53 -17.89 -4.48
N GLU A 380 -9.50 -17.38 -5.24
CA GLU A 380 -9.96 -18.04 -6.46
C GLU A 380 -8.89 -18.02 -7.55
N GLN A 381 -8.16 -16.88 -7.69
CA GLN A 381 -7.05 -16.82 -8.65
C GLN A 381 -5.90 -17.74 -8.22
N VAL A 382 -5.63 -17.82 -6.93
CA VAL A 382 -4.66 -18.75 -6.34
C VAL A 382 -5.07 -20.20 -6.62
N ALA A 383 -6.31 -20.57 -6.32
CA ALA A 383 -6.83 -21.92 -6.55
C ALA A 383 -6.79 -22.34 -8.02
N ASN A 384 -7.04 -21.40 -8.95
CA ASN A 384 -6.97 -21.67 -10.40
C ASN A 384 -5.55 -22.01 -10.90
N LEU A 385 -4.51 -21.75 -10.10
CA LEU A 385 -3.13 -22.12 -10.42
C LEU A 385 -2.76 -23.52 -9.96
N LEU A 386 -3.55 -24.15 -9.11
CA LEU A 386 -3.32 -25.47 -8.57
C LEU A 386 -4.09 -26.54 -9.39
N PRO A 387 -3.63 -27.81 -9.40
CA PRO A 387 -4.41 -28.93 -9.91
C PRO A 387 -5.75 -29.05 -9.17
N LYS A 388 -6.80 -29.53 -9.85
CA LYS A 388 -8.12 -29.66 -9.23
C LYS A 388 -8.19 -30.68 -8.10
N ASP A 389 -7.35 -31.67 -8.16
CA ASP A 389 -7.17 -32.75 -7.19
C ASP A 389 -6.02 -32.49 -6.20
N TYR A 390 -5.57 -31.23 -6.14
CA TYR A 390 -4.49 -30.84 -5.24
C TYR A 390 -4.92 -30.99 -3.78
N ASP A 391 -4.18 -31.77 -3.02
CA ASP A 391 -4.37 -31.97 -1.58
C ASP A 391 -3.34 -31.21 -0.77
N LEU A 392 -3.78 -30.57 0.28
CA LEU A 392 -2.96 -29.79 1.19
C LEU A 392 -2.91 -30.48 2.55
N ASP A 393 -1.75 -31.02 2.93
CA ASP A 393 -1.53 -31.54 4.29
C ASP A 393 -1.59 -30.39 5.31
N LEU A 394 -2.51 -30.52 6.29
CA LEU A 394 -2.76 -29.49 7.31
C LEU A 394 -2.20 -29.96 8.68
N GLU A 395 -1.12 -29.31 9.13
CA GLU A 395 -0.40 -29.65 10.38
C GLU A 395 -0.84 -28.84 11.63
N GLU A 396 -0.50 -29.34 12.85
CA GLU A 396 -0.82 -28.70 14.17
C GLU A 396 0.15 -27.58 14.61
N THR A 397 -0.24 -26.75 15.59
CA THR A 397 0.38 -25.45 15.90
C THR A 397 1.48 -25.46 16.98
N PRO A 398 2.67 -24.88 16.77
CA PRO A 398 3.82 -24.86 17.68
C PRO A 398 4.14 -23.52 18.39
N ALA A 399 5.18 -23.49 19.25
CA ALA A 399 5.59 -22.38 20.12
C ALA A 399 5.98 -21.06 19.39
N LYS A 400 5.75 -19.92 20.06
CA LYS A 400 6.02 -18.56 19.52
C LYS A 400 7.41 -18.06 19.94
N ILE A 401 8.16 -17.52 18.99
CA ILE A 401 9.54 -17.03 19.18
C ILE A 401 9.64 -15.61 18.62
N LEU A 402 10.26 -14.69 19.36
CA LEU A 402 10.67 -13.37 18.85
C LEU A 402 12.16 -13.43 18.50
N VAL A 403 12.50 -13.17 17.26
CA VAL A 403 13.87 -13.05 16.78
C VAL A 403 14.24 -11.56 16.81
N THR A 404 15.23 -11.20 17.62
CA THR A 404 15.74 -9.82 17.75
C THR A 404 17.18 -9.73 17.25
N ALA A 405 17.55 -8.59 16.69
CA ALA A 405 18.91 -8.29 16.27
C ALA A 405 19.17 -6.79 16.34
N GLN A 406 20.44 -6.39 16.30
CA GLN A 406 20.81 -5.03 15.94
C GLN A 406 20.65 -4.83 14.44
N GLU A 407 20.50 -3.58 13.98
CA GLU A 407 20.36 -3.26 12.54
C GLU A 407 21.39 -3.96 11.65
N THR A 408 22.64 -4.02 12.12
CA THR A 408 23.77 -4.63 11.42
C THR A 408 23.71 -6.16 11.32
N ALA A 409 22.79 -6.80 12.03
CA ALA A 409 22.59 -8.26 12.07
C ALA A 409 21.17 -8.68 11.56
N MET A 410 20.49 -7.82 10.85
CA MET A 410 19.13 -8.09 10.36
C MET A 410 19.11 -9.26 9.36
N SER A 411 20.14 -9.42 8.53
CA SER A 411 20.28 -10.55 7.61
C SER A 411 20.25 -11.89 8.34
N GLU A 412 21.01 -12.00 9.42
CA GLU A 412 21.13 -13.20 10.26
C GLU A 412 19.84 -13.45 11.05
N ALA A 413 19.15 -12.36 11.47
CA ALA A 413 17.84 -12.46 12.12
C ALA A 413 16.78 -13.02 11.15
N VAL A 414 16.75 -12.52 9.92
CA VAL A 414 15.86 -13.04 8.87
C VAL A 414 16.15 -14.51 8.59
N ALA A 415 17.42 -14.87 8.39
CA ALA A 415 17.81 -16.26 8.15
C ALA A 415 17.41 -17.19 9.31
N THR A 416 17.58 -16.73 10.55
CA THR A 416 17.18 -17.48 11.75
C THR A 416 15.67 -17.64 11.82
N ALA A 417 14.89 -16.57 11.60
CA ALA A 417 13.43 -16.62 11.59
C ALA A 417 12.90 -17.57 10.49
N GLU A 418 13.47 -17.52 9.27
CA GLU A 418 13.09 -18.43 8.18
C GLU A 418 13.41 -19.90 8.51
N ARG A 419 14.54 -20.17 9.13
CA ARG A 419 14.89 -21.52 9.60
C ARG A 419 13.89 -22.03 10.65
N LEU A 420 13.53 -21.22 11.63
CA LEU A 420 12.53 -21.57 12.65
C LEU A 420 11.16 -21.84 12.03
N ARG A 421 10.75 -21.00 11.08
CA ARG A 421 9.48 -21.14 10.33
C ARG A 421 9.47 -22.45 9.51
N ALA A 422 10.61 -22.81 8.89
CA ALA A 422 10.76 -24.07 8.17
C ALA A 422 10.67 -25.30 9.10
N GLN A 423 11.09 -25.17 10.36
CA GLN A 423 10.92 -26.18 11.42
C GLN A 423 9.50 -26.21 12.01
N GLY A 424 8.63 -25.29 11.58
CA GLY A 424 7.25 -25.23 11.99
C GLY A 424 6.97 -24.28 13.17
N PHE A 425 7.91 -23.54 13.71
CA PHE A 425 7.69 -22.58 14.79
C PHE A 425 7.01 -21.30 14.30
N PHE A 426 6.28 -20.61 15.20
CA PHE A 426 5.90 -19.21 14.99
C PHE A 426 7.12 -18.33 15.28
N ALA A 427 7.60 -17.57 14.31
CA ALA A 427 8.73 -16.68 14.50
C ALA A 427 8.42 -15.28 13.96
N GLU A 428 8.37 -14.31 14.90
CA GLU A 428 8.34 -12.88 14.60
C GLU A 428 9.76 -12.32 14.55
N ILE A 429 9.99 -11.32 13.67
CA ILE A 429 11.23 -10.55 13.64
C ILE A 429 10.97 -9.21 14.32
N ASP A 430 11.86 -8.76 15.19
CA ASP A 430 11.85 -7.42 15.73
C ASP A 430 12.39 -6.42 14.69
N LEU A 431 11.48 -5.81 13.95
CA LEU A 431 11.80 -4.88 12.85
C LEU A 431 12.24 -3.48 13.31
N GLU A 432 12.18 -3.21 14.62
CA GLU A 432 12.58 -1.91 15.19
C GLU A 432 13.86 -2.01 16.01
N CYS A 433 14.52 -3.16 16.03
CA CYS A 433 15.76 -3.43 16.74
C CYS A 433 15.71 -2.94 18.20
N LYS A 434 14.65 -3.33 18.93
CA LYS A 434 14.40 -2.93 20.30
C LYS A 434 15.49 -3.37 21.26
N ASP A 435 15.70 -2.57 22.30
CA ASP A 435 16.49 -2.99 23.44
C ASP A 435 15.87 -4.18 24.21
N ASP A 436 16.64 -4.83 25.07
CA ASP A 436 16.28 -6.04 25.78
C ASP A 436 14.99 -5.90 26.59
N ALA A 437 14.81 -4.77 27.27
CA ALA A 437 13.67 -4.50 28.12
C ALA A 437 12.39 -4.32 27.28
N SER A 438 12.50 -3.60 26.16
CA SER A 438 11.41 -3.34 25.22
C SER A 438 11.01 -4.63 24.49
N ALA A 439 11.98 -5.45 24.07
CA ALA A 439 11.74 -6.75 23.44
C ALA A 439 11.05 -7.72 24.43
N ALA A 440 11.48 -7.79 25.67
CA ALA A 440 10.86 -8.63 26.69
C ALA A 440 9.42 -8.17 27.02
N LYS A 441 9.20 -6.86 27.09
CA LYS A 441 7.86 -6.29 27.29
C LYS A 441 6.94 -6.62 26.12
N TYR A 442 7.43 -6.48 24.89
CA TYR A 442 6.69 -6.84 23.68
C TYR A 442 6.32 -8.33 23.68
N ALA A 443 7.29 -9.20 23.94
CA ALA A 443 7.09 -10.64 23.96
C ALA A 443 6.03 -11.06 24.98
N LYS A 444 6.06 -10.52 26.22
CA LYS A 444 5.02 -10.76 27.23
C LYS A 444 3.62 -10.34 26.79
N GLN A 445 3.52 -9.16 26.12
CA GLN A 445 2.23 -8.65 25.63
C GLN A 445 1.64 -9.49 24.48
N ARG A 446 2.51 -10.22 23.75
CA ARG A 446 2.15 -11.06 22.61
C ARG A 446 2.06 -12.55 22.95
N ASP A 447 2.24 -12.92 24.19
CA ASP A 447 2.29 -14.32 24.63
C ASP A 447 3.35 -15.12 23.84
N ILE A 448 4.54 -14.52 23.69
CA ILE A 448 5.71 -15.13 23.09
C ILE A 448 6.55 -15.73 24.21
N GLN A 449 6.88 -17.02 24.10
CA GLN A 449 7.56 -17.77 25.15
C GLN A 449 9.09 -17.62 25.11
N THR A 450 9.65 -17.29 23.95
CA THR A 450 11.10 -17.29 23.73
C THR A 450 11.53 -16.08 22.92
N ILE A 451 12.62 -15.42 23.37
CA ILE A 451 13.33 -14.42 22.55
C ILE A 451 14.65 -15.05 22.10
N MET A 452 14.93 -14.99 20.81
CA MET A 452 16.21 -15.36 20.21
C MET A 452 16.93 -14.11 19.73
N ARG A 453 18.09 -13.80 20.33
CA ARG A 453 18.95 -12.71 19.90
C ARG A 453 20.00 -13.19 18.95
N VAL A 454 20.07 -12.54 17.79
CA VAL A 454 21.01 -12.89 16.74
C VAL A 454 22.10 -11.83 16.65
N GLY A 455 23.35 -12.27 16.79
CA GLY A 455 24.53 -11.44 16.59
C GLY A 455 24.99 -11.39 15.14
N GLN A 456 25.89 -10.46 14.81
CA GLN A 456 26.47 -10.33 13.45
C GLN A 456 27.24 -11.57 12.98
N ASP A 457 27.72 -12.38 13.90
CA ASP A 457 28.42 -13.64 13.65
C ASP A 457 27.45 -14.83 13.50
N GLY A 458 26.15 -14.58 13.52
CA GLY A 458 25.11 -15.60 13.46
C GLY A 458 24.94 -16.39 14.76
N GLN A 459 25.62 -16.02 15.85
CA GLN A 459 25.37 -16.62 17.16
C GLN A 459 23.98 -16.23 17.65
N VAL A 460 23.26 -17.20 18.20
CA VAL A 460 21.90 -17.03 18.71
C VAL A 460 21.92 -17.27 20.22
N ASN A 461 21.50 -16.24 20.98
CA ASN A 461 21.26 -16.34 22.42
C ASN A 461 19.76 -16.48 22.65
N GLU A 462 19.36 -17.56 23.32
CA GLU A 462 17.97 -17.88 23.62
C GLU A 462 17.62 -17.42 25.05
N GLN A 463 16.49 -16.74 25.19
CA GLN A 463 15.94 -16.29 26.47
C GLN A 463 14.48 -16.71 26.57
N PHE A 464 14.14 -17.51 27.58
CA PHE A 464 12.76 -17.84 27.92
C PHE A 464 12.14 -16.68 28.73
N ILE A 465 10.84 -16.38 28.49
CA ILE A 465 10.09 -15.25 29.08
C ILE A 465 9.07 -15.74 30.10
#